data_7680cc6197da67876c6d603594e94d26
#
_entry.id   7680cc6197da67876c6d603594e94d26
#
_cell.length_a   1.000
_cell.length_b   1.000
_cell.length_c   1.000
_cell.angle_alpha   90.00
_cell.angle_beta   90.00
_cell.angle_gamma   90.00
#
_symmetry.space_group_name_H-M   'P 1'
#
loop_
_entity.id
_entity.type
_entity.pdbx_description
1 polymer ?
#
loop_
_entity_poly.entity_id
_entity_poly.type
_entity_poly.pdbx_seq_one_letter_code
_entity_poly.pdbx_strand_id
1 'polypeptide(L)'
;MSNSVIAPAILAENAEQYKEQVNKITGLGERVHIDISDGEFAPTLTVGIPELWAPEGWTIDIHAMVNDVAEYVPKLIALRPHMIIIHAEATGDVKTALMQIRQAGIMAGLALLKPTVPRTVEELIKIADHVMIFSGELGRFGGTASLMQLEKIRLIKAINPSVEIGWDGGVAVDNAYSLVQGGVNVLNVGGVIQKSSDPRTIFSRLQQEINKTSVL
;
A
#
# COMPACT_ATOMS: atom_id res chain seq x y z
N MET A 1 9.31 -19.43 6.22
CA MET A 1 9.00 -18.75 4.94
C MET A 1 8.01 -17.66 5.28
N SER A 2 8.28 -16.41 5.00
CA SER A 2 7.28 -15.35 5.22
C SER A 2 6.16 -15.57 4.19
N ASN A 3 4.91 -15.69 4.64
CA ASN A 3 3.76 -15.73 3.74
C ASN A 3 3.56 -14.33 3.17
N SER A 4 4.14 -14.06 2.00
CA SER A 4 3.85 -12.82 1.30
C SER A 4 2.44 -12.86 0.72
N VAL A 5 1.76 -11.71 0.69
CA VAL A 5 0.38 -11.60 0.21
C VAL A 5 0.29 -10.59 -0.93
N ILE A 6 -0.69 -10.80 -1.80
CA ILE A 6 -1.08 -9.85 -2.82
C ILE A 6 -2.31 -9.11 -2.32
N ALA A 7 -2.23 -7.79 -2.31
CA ALA A 7 -3.35 -6.91 -2.05
C ALA A 7 -3.75 -6.21 -3.36
N PRO A 8 -4.85 -6.63 -4.02
CA PRO A 8 -5.37 -5.89 -5.15
C PRO A 8 -5.68 -4.45 -4.77
N ALA A 9 -5.28 -3.48 -5.62
CA ALA A 9 -5.41 -2.07 -5.32
C ALA A 9 -6.54 -1.40 -6.11
N ILE A 10 -7.19 -0.44 -5.45
CA ILE A 10 -8.23 0.43 -5.99
C ILE A 10 -7.70 1.86 -5.98
N LEU A 11 -7.74 2.52 -7.11
CA LEU A 11 -7.49 3.95 -7.28
C LEU A 11 -8.56 4.51 -8.21
N ALA A 12 -9.50 5.25 -7.68
CA ALA A 12 -10.66 5.73 -8.44
C ALA A 12 -10.91 7.21 -8.21
N GLU A 13 -11.21 7.95 -9.27
CA GLU A 13 -11.45 9.39 -9.23
C GLU A 13 -12.92 9.76 -8.87
N ASN A 14 -13.81 8.77 -8.96
CA ASN A 14 -15.23 8.95 -8.66
C ASN A 14 -15.89 7.63 -8.22
N ALA A 15 -17.11 7.72 -7.68
CA ALA A 15 -17.86 6.58 -7.13
C ALA A 15 -18.18 5.48 -8.16
N GLU A 16 -18.37 5.84 -9.43
CA GLU A 16 -18.66 4.86 -10.49
C GLU A 16 -17.43 4.00 -10.77
N GLN A 17 -16.27 4.63 -11.01
CA GLN A 17 -14.99 3.94 -11.16
C GLN A 17 -14.63 3.12 -9.93
N TYR A 18 -14.90 3.65 -8.72
CA TYR A 18 -14.67 2.93 -7.46
C TYR A 18 -15.48 1.62 -7.44
N LYS A 19 -16.78 1.70 -7.74
CA LYS A 19 -17.68 0.53 -7.82
C LYS A 19 -17.22 -0.49 -8.86
N GLU A 20 -16.80 -0.03 -10.04
CA GLU A 20 -16.29 -0.90 -11.10
C GLU A 20 -15.03 -1.64 -10.64
N GLN A 21 -14.08 -0.93 -10.02
CA GLN A 21 -12.83 -1.51 -9.54
C GLN A 21 -13.07 -2.48 -8.38
N VAL A 22 -13.96 -2.17 -7.43
CA VAL A 22 -14.39 -3.09 -6.37
C VAL A 22 -14.96 -4.36 -6.97
N ASN A 23 -15.91 -4.26 -7.90
CA ASN A 23 -16.53 -5.44 -8.54
C ASN A 23 -15.48 -6.30 -9.25
N LYS A 24 -14.51 -5.68 -9.89
CA LYS A 24 -13.46 -6.35 -10.66
C LYS A 24 -12.54 -7.21 -9.81
N ILE A 25 -12.26 -6.78 -8.58
CA ILE A 25 -11.35 -7.52 -7.68
C ILE A 25 -12.08 -8.39 -6.65
N THR A 26 -13.41 -8.31 -6.59
CA THR A 26 -14.22 -9.13 -5.68
C THR A 26 -13.95 -10.62 -5.92
N GLY A 27 -13.57 -11.32 -4.85
CA GLY A 27 -13.23 -12.75 -4.88
C GLY A 27 -11.82 -13.07 -5.39
N LEU A 28 -10.93 -12.08 -5.55
CA LEU A 28 -9.51 -12.32 -5.83
C LEU A 28 -8.69 -12.58 -4.56
N GLY A 29 -8.97 -11.84 -3.49
CA GLY A 29 -8.28 -11.97 -2.21
C GLY A 29 -9.08 -11.28 -1.11
N GLU A 30 -8.65 -11.48 0.14
CA GLU A 30 -9.30 -10.88 1.30
C GLU A 30 -8.66 -9.53 1.68
N ARG A 31 -7.33 -9.40 1.54
CA ARG A 31 -6.62 -8.14 1.79
C ARG A 31 -6.64 -7.26 0.55
N VAL A 32 -7.10 -6.02 0.70
CA VAL A 32 -7.29 -5.06 -0.38
C VAL A 32 -6.67 -3.73 0.00
N HIS A 33 -6.05 -3.08 -0.96
CA HIS A 33 -5.42 -1.78 -0.83
C HIS A 33 -6.28 -0.72 -1.49
N ILE A 34 -6.63 0.36 -0.76
CA ILE A 34 -7.43 1.46 -1.27
C ILE A 34 -6.60 2.73 -1.23
N ASP A 35 -6.34 3.27 -2.40
CA ASP A 35 -5.63 4.55 -2.55
C ASP A 35 -6.62 5.71 -2.44
N ILE A 36 -6.32 6.66 -1.57
CA ILE A 36 -6.99 7.96 -1.52
C ILE A 36 -5.97 9.08 -1.70
N SER A 37 -6.39 10.14 -2.38
CA SER A 37 -5.55 11.31 -2.64
C SER A 37 -6.38 12.58 -2.58
N ASP A 38 -5.79 13.63 -1.99
CA ASP A 38 -6.38 14.96 -1.87
C ASP A 38 -6.17 15.86 -3.10
N GLY A 39 -5.40 15.40 -4.08
CA GLY A 39 -5.04 16.21 -5.26
C GLY A 39 -3.94 17.24 -4.99
N GLU A 40 -3.44 17.33 -3.75
CA GLU A 40 -2.35 18.23 -3.34
C GLU A 40 -1.04 17.46 -3.17
N PHE A 41 -1.06 16.35 -2.43
CA PHE A 41 0.10 15.48 -2.26
C PHE A 41 0.43 14.71 -3.54
N ALA A 42 -0.61 14.26 -4.25
CA ALA A 42 -0.51 13.64 -5.56
C ALA A 42 -1.40 14.37 -6.56
N PRO A 43 -1.08 14.36 -7.87
CA PRO A 43 -1.82 15.18 -8.86
C PRO A 43 -3.24 14.70 -9.15
N THR A 44 -3.63 13.53 -8.69
CA THR A 44 -4.96 12.95 -8.90
C THR A 44 -5.80 13.10 -7.65
N LEU A 45 -6.98 13.71 -7.77
CA LEU A 45 -8.00 13.67 -6.72
C LEU A 45 -8.79 12.37 -6.84
N THR A 46 -8.90 11.62 -5.75
CA THR A 46 -9.70 10.39 -5.73
C THR A 46 -11.11 10.61 -5.18
N VAL A 47 -11.91 9.54 -5.24
CA VAL A 47 -13.20 9.47 -4.54
C VAL A 47 -13.05 9.85 -3.07
N GLY A 48 -14.03 10.58 -2.52
CA GLY A 48 -13.98 11.07 -1.15
C GLY A 48 -14.18 9.97 -0.10
N ILE A 49 -13.65 10.20 1.11
CA ILE A 49 -13.77 9.26 2.24
C ILE A 49 -15.23 8.81 2.50
N PRO A 50 -16.26 9.69 2.46
CA PRO A 50 -17.65 9.28 2.70
C PRO A 50 -18.23 8.32 1.67
N GLU A 51 -17.62 8.22 0.50
CA GLU A 51 -18.07 7.36 -0.61
C GLU A 51 -17.40 5.99 -0.61
N LEU A 52 -16.42 5.77 0.30
CA LEU A 52 -15.75 4.48 0.43
C LEU A 52 -16.67 3.43 1.06
N TRP A 53 -16.70 2.28 0.45
CA TRP A 53 -17.38 1.09 0.95
C TRP A 53 -16.63 -0.17 0.53
N ALA A 54 -16.86 -1.27 1.21
CA ALA A 54 -16.24 -2.54 0.86
C ALA A 54 -17.19 -3.71 1.09
N PRO A 55 -17.07 -4.80 0.31
CA PRO A 55 -17.71 -6.06 0.60
C PRO A 55 -17.33 -6.60 1.98
N GLU A 56 -18.24 -7.33 2.61
CA GLU A 56 -17.97 -8.02 3.85
C GLU A 56 -16.83 -9.04 3.70
N GLY A 57 -15.99 -9.16 4.73
CA GLY A 57 -14.85 -10.08 4.74
C GLY A 57 -13.55 -9.50 4.18
N TRP A 58 -13.55 -8.28 3.68
CA TRP A 58 -12.30 -7.64 3.26
C TRP A 58 -11.49 -7.10 4.43
N THR A 59 -10.18 -7.34 4.38
CA THR A 59 -9.17 -6.68 5.22
C THR A 59 -8.64 -5.49 4.44
N ILE A 60 -8.96 -4.27 4.89
CA ILE A 60 -8.75 -3.04 4.12
C ILE A 60 -7.53 -2.29 4.64
N ASP A 61 -6.57 -2.06 3.77
CA ASP A 61 -5.45 -1.15 3.98
C ASP A 61 -5.72 0.15 3.19
N ILE A 62 -5.83 1.28 3.87
CA ILE A 62 -6.02 2.59 3.22
C ILE A 62 -4.67 3.29 3.11
N HIS A 63 -4.27 3.58 1.88
CA HIS A 63 -3.09 4.39 1.58
C HIS A 63 -3.51 5.83 1.31
N ALA A 64 -3.12 6.73 2.19
CA ALA A 64 -3.48 8.13 2.15
C ALA A 64 -2.33 8.96 1.55
N MET A 65 -2.48 9.31 0.28
CA MET A 65 -1.66 10.30 -0.42
C MET A 65 -2.24 11.69 -0.15
N VAL A 66 -2.06 12.17 1.09
CA VAL A 66 -2.64 13.43 1.55
C VAL A 66 -1.57 14.36 2.07
N ASN A 67 -1.75 15.66 1.81
CA ASN A 67 -0.79 16.67 2.24
C ASN A 67 -0.86 16.89 3.76
N ASP A 68 -2.04 17.14 4.33
CA ASP A 68 -2.21 17.38 5.77
C ASP A 68 -2.75 16.16 6.52
N VAL A 69 -1.86 15.46 7.24
CA VAL A 69 -2.26 14.28 8.03
C VAL A 69 -3.21 14.61 9.18
N ALA A 70 -3.16 15.82 9.74
CA ALA A 70 -4.02 16.21 10.85
C ALA A 70 -5.48 16.35 10.42
N GLU A 71 -5.73 16.73 9.18
CA GLU A 71 -7.07 16.80 8.62
C GLU A 71 -7.66 15.41 8.32
N TYR A 72 -6.85 14.52 7.73
CA TYR A 72 -7.33 13.27 7.16
C TYR A 72 -7.35 12.10 8.13
N VAL A 73 -6.36 11.97 9.01
CA VAL A 73 -6.22 10.80 9.90
C VAL A 73 -7.43 10.58 10.79
N PRO A 74 -8.06 11.60 11.43
CA PRO A 74 -9.27 11.38 12.23
C PRO A 74 -10.45 10.82 11.40
N LYS A 75 -10.61 11.28 10.16
CA LYS A 75 -11.66 10.83 9.24
C LYS A 75 -11.44 9.36 8.83
N LEU A 76 -10.19 8.98 8.60
CA LEU A 76 -9.81 7.62 8.23
C LEU A 76 -9.96 6.63 9.40
N ILE A 77 -9.61 7.04 10.61
CA ILE A 77 -9.81 6.26 11.84
C ILE A 77 -11.30 5.92 12.03
N ALA A 78 -12.20 6.84 11.69
CA ALA A 78 -13.64 6.62 11.81
C ALA A 78 -14.17 5.47 10.92
N LEU A 79 -13.48 5.14 9.82
CA LEU A 79 -13.80 4.02 8.93
C LEU A 79 -13.40 2.65 9.52
N ARG A 80 -12.54 2.64 10.54
CA ARG A 80 -12.01 1.43 11.19
C ARG A 80 -11.40 0.41 10.20
N PRO A 81 -10.50 0.83 9.30
CA PRO A 81 -9.82 -0.11 8.43
C PRO A 81 -8.86 -1.00 9.22
N HIS A 82 -8.31 -2.03 8.58
CA HIS A 82 -7.23 -2.84 9.15
C HIS A 82 -5.94 -2.01 9.34
N MET A 83 -5.61 -1.18 8.35
CA MET A 83 -4.41 -0.36 8.36
C MET A 83 -4.66 1.00 7.70
N ILE A 84 -3.99 2.04 8.21
CA ILE A 84 -3.88 3.35 7.56
C ILE A 84 -2.42 3.62 7.29
N ILE A 85 -2.08 3.85 6.02
CA ILE A 85 -0.72 4.13 5.56
C ILE A 85 -0.65 5.61 5.17
N ILE A 86 0.21 6.37 5.85
CA ILE A 86 0.46 7.79 5.56
C ILE A 86 1.89 7.99 5.09
N HIS A 87 2.14 9.02 4.30
CA HIS A 87 3.48 9.31 3.81
C HIS A 87 4.36 9.98 4.86
N ALA A 88 5.63 9.59 4.92
CA ALA A 88 6.63 10.27 5.74
C ALA A 88 6.87 11.72 5.31
N GLU A 89 6.56 12.01 4.05
CA GLU A 89 6.73 13.32 3.39
C GLU A 89 5.50 14.22 3.49
N ALA A 90 4.40 13.74 4.11
CA ALA A 90 3.21 14.56 4.33
C ALA A 90 3.50 15.70 5.31
N THR A 91 2.70 16.75 5.24
CA THR A 91 2.80 17.88 6.17
C THR A 91 2.11 17.59 7.51
N GLY A 92 2.44 18.38 8.53
CA GLY A 92 1.94 18.18 9.89
C GLY A 92 2.81 17.22 10.71
N ASP A 93 2.31 16.84 11.88
CA ASP A 93 3.01 15.93 12.79
C ASP A 93 2.67 14.46 12.46
N VAL A 94 3.41 13.91 11.47
CA VAL A 94 3.29 12.51 11.05
C VAL A 94 3.49 11.53 12.21
N LYS A 95 4.39 11.86 13.17
CA LYS A 95 4.62 11.01 14.34
C LYS A 95 3.38 10.92 15.22
N THR A 96 2.77 12.03 15.54
CA THR A 96 1.53 12.07 16.31
C THR A 96 0.39 11.37 15.56
N ALA A 97 0.29 11.55 14.24
CA ALA A 97 -0.71 10.88 13.41
C ALA A 97 -0.57 9.33 13.45
N LEU A 98 0.65 8.78 13.32
CA LEU A 98 0.90 7.33 13.47
C LEU A 98 0.51 6.83 14.87
N MET A 99 0.80 7.61 15.92
CA MET A 99 0.42 7.26 17.30
C MET A 99 -1.10 7.25 17.49
N GLN A 100 -1.83 8.20 16.91
CA GLN A 100 -3.29 8.24 16.95
C GLN A 100 -3.91 7.02 16.25
N ILE A 101 -3.39 6.63 15.08
CA ILE A 101 -3.83 5.42 14.37
C ILE A 101 -3.67 4.19 15.27
N ARG A 102 -2.50 4.02 15.89
CA ARG A 102 -2.25 2.89 16.81
C ARG A 102 -3.14 2.92 18.06
N GLN A 103 -3.36 4.09 18.64
CA GLN A 103 -4.26 4.26 19.81
C GLN A 103 -5.70 3.89 19.48
N ALA A 104 -6.12 4.04 18.22
CA ALA A 104 -7.43 3.60 17.75
C ALA A 104 -7.52 2.07 17.51
N GLY A 105 -6.44 1.32 17.74
CA GLY A 105 -6.37 -0.13 17.50
C GLY A 105 -6.22 -0.51 16.03
N ILE A 106 -5.78 0.43 15.19
CA ILE A 106 -5.55 0.27 13.75
C ILE A 106 -4.04 0.16 13.52
N MET A 107 -3.61 -0.68 12.57
CA MET A 107 -2.19 -0.75 12.19
C MET A 107 -1.73 0.57 11.56
N ALA A 108 -0.60 1.10 12.06
CA ALA A 108 -0.02 2.33 11.52
C ALA A 108 1.01 2.02 10.45
N GLY A 109 0.69 2.35 9.20
CA GLY A 109 1.58 2.23 8.05
C GLY A 109 2.28 3.54 7.73
N LEU A 110 3.55 3.44 7.31
CA LEU A 110 4.37 4.56 6.85
C LEU A 110 4.82 4.30 5.41
N ALA A 111 4.44 5.16 4.48
CA ALA A 111 4.92 5.11 3.10
C ALA A 111 6.19 5.97 2.93
N LEU A 112 7.13 5.48 2.14
CA LEU A 112 8.37 6.18 1.80
C LEU A 112 8.47 6.37 0.28
N LEU A 113 8.57 7.61 -0.17
CA LEU A 113 8.85 7.93 -1.57
C LEU A 113 10.26 7.48 -2.00
N LYS A 114 10.48 7.37 -3.31
CA LYS A 114 11.77 6.94 -3.88
C LYS A 114 12.98 7.71 -3.33
N PRO A 115 12.95 9.05 -3.18
CA PRO A 115 14.12 9.79 -2.68
C PRO A 115 14.32 9.68 -1.17
N THR A 116 13.33 9.23 -0.40
CA THR A 116 13.41 9.22 1.07
C THR A 116 14.30 8.11 1.58
N VAL A 117 15.34 8.48 2.28
CA VAL A 117 16.29 7.54 2.90
C VAL A 117 15.74 7.11 4.27
N PRO A 118 15.63 5.80 4.59
CA PRO A 118 15.04 5.33 5.85
C PRO A 118 15.65 5.95 7.12
N ARG A 119 16.93 6.23 7.12
CA ARG A 119 17.64 6.87 8.25
C ARG A 119 17.10 8.27 8.59
N THR A 120 16.63 9.03 7.61
CA THR A 120 16.13 10.40 7.85
C THR A 120 14.77 10.41 8.54
N VAL A 121 14.07 9.29 8.54
CA VAL A 121 12.74 9.10 9.15
C VAL A 121 12.73 7.95 10.16
N GLU A 122 13.88 7.68 10.78
CA GLU A 122 14.09 6.55 11.70
C GLU A 122 13.08 6.51 12.84
N GLU A 123 12.74 7.65 13.42
CA GLU A 123 11.77 7.74 14.54
C GLU A 123 10.34 7.37 14.13
N LEU A 124 9.97 7.61 12.87
CA LEU A 124 8.68 7.17 12.32
C LEU A 124 8.67 5.66 12.07
N ILE A 125 9.75 5.12 11.52
CA ILE A 125 9.89 3.67 11.26
C ILE A 125 9.85 2.86 12.56
N LYS A 126 10.42 3.37 13.66
CA LYS A 126 10.39 2.69 14.97
C LYS A 126 8.99 2.45 15.51
N ILE A 127 8.04 3.34 15.20
CA ILE A 127 6.66 3.26 15.69
C ILE A 127 5.68 2.67 14.69
N ALA A 128 6.09 2.53 13.42
CA ALA A 128 5.25 1.95 12.37
C ALA A 128 5.13 0.43 12.54
N ASP A 129 3.93 -0.08 12.29
CA ASP A 129 3.65 -1.53 12.21
C ASP A 129 3.93 -2.06 10.79
N HIS A 130 3.86 -1.18 9.79
CA HIS A 130 4.10 -1.45 8.38
C HIS A 130 4.89 -0.31 7.74
N VAL A 131 5.87 -0.64 6.88
CA VAL A 131 6.57 0.35 6.05
C VAL A 131 6.40 -0.02 4.59
N MET A 132 5.74 0.84 3.84
CA MET A 132 5.51 0.68 2.41
C MET A 132 6.56 1.43 1.60
N ILE A 133 7.25 0.73 0.73
CA ILE A 133 8.15 1.33 -0.27
C ILE A 133 7.31 1.70 -1.48
N PHE A 134 7.17 3.01 -1.71
CA PHE A 134 6.46 3.51 -2.87
C PHE A 134 7.42 3.65 -4.05
N SER A 135 7.19 2.87 -5.11
CA SER A 135 8.02 2.81 -6.31
C SER A 135 7.31 3.29 -7.58
N GLY A 136 6.02 3.59 -7.49
CA GLY A 136 5.18 4.03 -8.60
C GLY A 136 5.31 5.51 -8.96
N GLU A 137 4.28 6.00 -9.61
CA GLU A 137 3.97 7.42 -9.80
C GLU A 137 2.75 7.76 -8.95
N LEU A 138 2.85 8.78 -8.12
CA LEU A 138 1.79 9.19 -7.20
C LEU A 138 0.47 9.46 -7.94
N GLY A 139 -0.63 8.92 -7.41
CA GLY A 139 -1.97 9.12 -7.96
C GLY A 139 -2.23 8.43 -9.30
N ARG A 140 -1.41 7.46 -9.71
CA ARG A 140 -1.57 6.74 -10.99
C ARG A 140 -1.34 5.25 -10.86
N PHE A 141 -2.17 4.48 -11.57
CA PHE A 141 -1.91 3.06 -11.73
C PHE A 141 -0.76 2.79 -12.71
N GLY A 142 0.12 1.87 -12.33
CA GLY A 142 1.18 1.36 -13.19
C GLY A 142 2.55 1.90 -12.83
N GLY A 143 3.32 2.22 -13.85
CA GLY A 143 4.74 2.54 -13.70
C GLY A 143 5.61 1.28 -13.70
N THR A 144 6.90 1.46 -13.47
CA THR A 144 7.89 0.39 -13.41
C THR A 144 8.44 0.29 -11.99
N ALA A 145 8.42 -0.91 -11.41
CA ALA A 145 9.04 -1.14 -10.11
C ALA A 145 10.55 -0.91 -10.21
N SER A 146 11.05 0.04 -9.43
CA SER A 146 12.49 0.26 -9.32
C SER A 146 13.09 -0.69 -8.29
N LEU A 147 13.57 -1.85 -8.73
CA LEU A 147 14.14 -2.87 -7.84
C LEU A 147 15.33 -2.35 -7.00
N MET A 148 15.96 -1.24 -7.38
CA MET A 148 16.97 -0.57 -6.55
C MET A 148 16.40 -0.13 -5.18
N GLN A 149 15.09 0.12 -5.09
CA GLN A 149 14.45 0.49 -3.83
C GLN A 149 14.39 -0.67 -2.81
N LEU A 150 14.65 -1.91 -3.23
CA LEU A 150 14.77 -3.06 -2.31
C LEU A 150 15.89 -2.86 -1.28
N GLU A 151 16.93 -2.07 -1.60
CA GLU A 151 17.97 -1.72 -0.65
C GLU A 151 17.44 -1.03 0.63
N LYS A 152 16.30 -0.35 0.53
CA LYS A 152 15.66 0.25 1.70
C LYS A 152 15.24 -0.78 2.73
N ILE A 153 14.87 -2.00 2.31
CA ILE A 153 14.38 -3.05 3.21
C ILE A 153 15.44 -3.37 4.27
N ARG A 154 16.69 -3.52 3.88
CA ARG A 154 17.80 -3.76 4.82
C ARG A 154 17.93 -2.63 5.85
N LEU A 155 17.81 -1.38 5.40
CA LEU A 155 17.89 -0.21 6.28
C LEU A 155 16.69 -0.11 7.22
N ILE A 156 15.47 -0.37 6.70
CA ILE A 156 14.23 -0.38 7.48
C ILE A 156 14.29 -1.49 8.54
N LYS A 157 14.67 -2.71 8.15
CA LYS A 157 14.76 -3.84 9.08
C LYS A 157 15.87 -3.68 10.13
N ALA A 158 16.91 -2.90 9.85
CA ALA A 158 17.92 -2.54 10.84
C ALA A 158 17.37 -1.57 11.91
N ILE A 159 16.35 -0.76 11.59
CA ILE A 159 15.68 0.17 12.49
C ILE A 159 14.56 -0.55 13.26
N ASN A 160 13.70 -1.28 12.56
CA ASN A 160 12.57 -2.02 13.11
C ASN A 160 12.55 -3.45 12.50
N PRO A 161 13.15 -4.45 13.17
CA PRO A 161 13.26 -5.82 12.62
C PRO A 161 11.93 -6.52 12.39
N SER A 162 10.89 -6.17 13.16
CA SER A 162 9.57 -6.81 13.13
C SER A 162 8.58 -6.17 12.16
N VAL A 163 8.89 -4.99 11.62
CA VAL A 163 7.97 -4.23 10.76
C VAL A 163 7.58 -5.02 9.50
N GLU A 164 6.31 -5.00 9.12
CA GLU A 164 5.86 -5.55 7.85
C GLU A 164 6.31 -4.65 6.69
N ILE A 165 6.80 -5.23 5.60
CA ILE A 165 7.25 -4.49 4.42
C ILE A 165 6.22 -4.57 3.31
N GLY A 166 5.68 -3.42 2.91
CA GLY A 166 4.85 -3.27 1.72
C GLY A 166 5.62 -2.76 0.52
N TRP A 167 5.09 -3.04 -0.64
CA TRP A 167 5.55 -2.46 -1.89
C TRP A 167 4.37 -2.00 -2.72
N ASP A 168 4.43 -0.77 -3.18
CA ASP A 168 3.44 -0.20 -4.07
C ASP A 168 4.08 0.47 -5.29
N GLY A 169 3.47 0.25 -6.43
CA GLY A 169 3.90 0.79 -7.72
C GLY A 169 4.73 -0.16 -8.56
N GLY A 170 4.23 -0.42 -9.76
CA GLY A 170 4.90 -1.20 -10.80
C GLY A 170 4.98 -2.71 -10.55
N VAL A 171 4.21 -3.25 -9.59
CA VAL A 171 4.15 -4.71 -9.38
C VAL A 171 3.50 -5.38 -10.58
N ALA A 172 4.14 -6.42 -11.09
CA ALA A 172 3.71 -7.23 -12.22
C ALA A 172 4.12 -8.70 -12.03
N VAL A 173 3.60 -9.58 -12.88
CA VAL A 173 3.87 -11.03 -12.77
C VAL A 173 5.38 -11.33 -12.90
N ASP A 174 6.09 -10.60 -13.73
CA ASP A 174 7.51 -10.82 -14.01
C ASP A 174 8.47 -10.33 -12.91
N ASN A 175 8.01 -9.48 -11.98
CA ASN A 175 8.83 -8.97 -10.90
C ASN A 175 8.37 -9.41 -9.50
N ALA A 176 7.18 -9.99 -9.35
CA ALA A 176 6.60 -10.35 -8.06
C ALA A 176 7.50 -11.31 -7.26
N TYR A 177 8.09 -12.32 -7.90
CA TYR A 177 9.06 -13.22 -7.28
C TYR A 177 10.28 -12.45 -6.71
N SER A 178 10.88 -11.57 -7.53
CA SER A 178 12.06 -10.79 -7.12
C SER A 178 11.76 -9.86 -5.93
N LEU A 179 10.57 -9.26 -5.90
CA LEU A 179 10.13 -8.40 -4.79
C LEU A 179 10.02 -9.21 -3.48
N VAL A 180 9.42 -10.39 -3.53
CA VAL A 180 9.28 -11.27 -2.36
C VAL A 180 10.65 -11.78 -1.91
N GLN A 181 11.52 -12.20 -2.82
CA GLN A 181 12.90 -12.59 -2.48
C GLN A 181 13.70 -11.45 -1.87
N GLY A 182 13.40 -10.21 -2.27
CA GLY A 182 13.96 -9.00 -1.69
C GLY A 182 13.44 -8.66 -0.28
N GLY A 183 12.44 -9.40 0.23
CA GLY A 183 11.91 -9.26 1.58
C GLY A 183 10.58 -8.49 1.68
N VAL A 184 9.87 -8.31 0.56
CA VAL A 184 8.52 -7.70 0.58
C VAL A 184 7.50 -8.70 1.10
N ASN A 185 6.66 -8.27 2.06
CA ASN A 185 5.59 -9.06 2.66
C ASN A 185 4.24 -8.82 1.98
N VAL A 186 3.95 -7.57 1.58
CA VAL A 186 2.68 -7.19 0.95
C VAL A 186 2.94 -6.52 -0.39
N LEU A 187 2.40 -7.09 -1.46
CA LEU A 187 2.48 -6.53 -2.80
C LEU A 187 1.15 -5.87 -3.16
N ASN A 188 1.12 -4.54 -3.24
CA ASN A 188 -0.05 -3.79 -3.67
C ASN A 188 -0.09 -3.76 -5.20
N VAL A 189 -1.14 -4.34 -5.78
CA VAL A 189 -1.22 -4.61 -7.22
C VAL A 189 -2.44 -3.96 -7.84
N GLY A 190 -2.26 -2.80 -8.44
CA GLY A 190 -3.34 -2.07 -9.14
C GLY A 190 -3.34 -2.34 -10.64
N GLY A 191 -2.42 -1.73 -11.36
CA GLY A 191 -2.47 -1.59 -12.81
C GLY A 191 -2.66 -2.88 -13.60
N VAL A 192 -1.90 -3.94 -13.30
CA VAL A 192 -1.98 -5.21 -14.06
C VAL A 192 -3.28 -5.96 -13.80
N ILE A 193 -3.89 -5.82 -12.63
CA ILE A 193 -5.19 -6.41 -12.30
C ILE A 193 -6.32 -5.56 -12.91
N GLN A 194 -6.30 -4.25 -12.66
CA GLN A 194 -7.39 -3.35 -13.05
C GLN A 194 -7.49 -3.18 -14.58
N LYS A 195 -6.39 -3.25 -15.32
CA LYS A 195 -6.38 -3.15 -16.80
C LYS A 195 -6.60 -4.49 -17.51
N SER A 196 -6.57 -5.59 -16.77
CA SER A 196 -6.76 -6.93 -17.37
C SER A 196 -8.20 -7.18 -17.76
N SER A 197 -8.40 -7.87 -18.88
CA SER A 197 -9.70 -8.49 -19.24
C SER A 197 -10.00 -9.75 -18.43
N ASP A 198 -8.96 -10.37 -17.84
CA ASP A 198 -9.07 -11.53 -16.95
C ASP A 198 -8.25 -11.34 -15.68
N PRO A 199 -8.77 -10.58 -14.69
CA PRO A 199 -8.09 -10.31 -13.44
C PRO A 199 -7.82 -11.56 -12.61
N ARG A 200 -8.67 -12.60 -12.72
CA ARG A 200 -8.49 -13.87 -11.97
C ARG A 200 -7.25 -14.63 -12.42
N THR A 201 -7.03 -14.73 -13.72
CA THR A 201 -5.81 -15.33 -14.26
C THR A 201 -4.56 -14.56 -13.85
N ILE A 202 -4.60 -13.22 -13.90
CA ILE A 202 -3.46 -12.40 -13.46
C ILE A 202 -3.19 -12.61 -11.97
N PHE A 203 -4.21 -12.57 -11.12
CA PHE A 203 -4.07 -12.79 -9.67
C PHE A 203 -3.50 -14.18 -9.37
N SER A 204 -4.00 -15.22 -10.01
CA SER A 204 -3.49 -16.59 -9.87
C SER A 204 -2.01 -16.71 -10.27
N ARG A 205 -1.61 -16.06 -11.36
CA ARG A 205 -0.20 -16.02 -11.79
C ARG A 205 0.68 -15.30 -10.77
N LEU A 206 0.24 -14.16 -10.24
CA LEU A 206 0.94 -13.46 -9.18
C LEU A 206 1.10 -14.33 -7.93
N GLN A 207 0.04 -15.05 -7.52
CA GLN A 207 0.11 -16.01 -6.40
C GLN A 207 1.12 -17.12 -6.66
N GLN A 208 1.19 -17.65 -7.88
CA GLN A 208 2.19 -18.65 -8.26
C GLN A 208 3.61 -18.07 -8.14
N GLU A 209 3.83 -16.84 -8.61
CA GLU A 209 5.14 -16.20 -8.54
C GLU A 209 5.62 -15.99 -7.10
N ILE A 210 4.76 -15.43 -6.21
CA ILE A 210 5.16 -15.17 -4.83
C ILE A 210 5.37 -16.44 -4.00
N ASN A 211 4.81 -17.58 -4.42
CA ASN A 211 4.94 -18.87 -3.76
C ASN A 211 6.03 -19.76 -4.36
N LYS A 212 6.76 -19.30 -5.38
CA LYS A 212 7.90 -20.04 -5.91
C LYS A 212 8.97 -20.25 -4.84
N THR A 213 9.39 -21.49 -4.67
CA THR A 213 10.57 -21.81 -3.88
C THR A 213 11.81 -21.66 -4.75
N SER A 214 12.85 -21.00 -4.23
CA SER A 214 14.17 -21.02 -4.88
C SER A 214 14.61 -22.48 -5.02
N VAL A 215 14.77 -22.95 -6.25
CA VAL A 215 15.52 -24.15 -6.53
C VAL A 215 16.98 -23.71 -6.46
N LEU A 216 17.62 -23.94 -5.30
CA LEU A 216 19.08 -23.86 -5.14
C LEU A 216 19.73 -25.07 -5.76
#